data_4caa64c644421635ed1e03ac97eb04a5
#
_entry.id   4caa64c644421635ed1e03ac97eb04a5
#
_cell.length_a   1.000
_cell.length_b   1.000
_cell.length_c   1.000
_cell.angle_alpha   90.00
_cell.angle_beta   90.00
_cell.angle_gamma   90.00
#
_symmetry.space_group_name_H-M   'P 1'
#
loop_
_entity.id
_entity.type
_entity.pdbx_description
1 polymer ?
#
loop_
_entity_poly.entity_id
_entity_poly.type
_entity_poly.pdbx_seq_one_letter_code
_entity_poly.pdbx_strand_id
1 'polypeptide(L)'
;DSKKRAEYDEARSYFERGGFRAPQGGGQNFQGGDFSDIFGGGNPQDIFANLFGGGGRRGPRKGSDLQTEATITFKESIFGTTLDLKLNTDGNGPQSISARVPAGVNDGAKIRVKGKGAPGEAGPGDLFIELTVKPHAAFSRKGENLLLTLPVTFAEAALGADIKVPTLSGDDVTVRLAGGTPTGRVLRVKGRGIKKGAITGDLLVTVEVQVPRRVEGKAEDAIKAFAQATADHDIRAEFVTKAKS
;
A
#
# COMPACT_ATOMS: atom_id res chain seq x y z
N ASP A 1 3.20 -20.58 52.99
CA ASP A 1 4.33 -21.19 52.25
C ASP A 1 5.61 -20.91 53.04
N SER A 2 6.12 -21.99 53.70
CA SER A 2 7.25 -21.91 54.63
C SER A 2 8.55 -21.37 54.00
N LYS A 3 8.71 -21.59 52.71
CA LYS A 3 9.87 -21.07 51.94
C LYS A 3 9.85 -19.54 51.79
N LYS A 4 8.67 -18.97 51.55
CA LYS A 4 8.50 -17.51 51.43
C LYS A 4 8.66 -16.79 52.79
N ARG A 5 8.32 -17.46 53.90
CA ARG A 5 8.57 -16.91 55.22
C ARG A 5 10.06 -16.90 55.58
N ALA A 6 10.78 -17.97 55.26
CA ALA A 6 12.22 -18.05 55.52
C ALA A 6 13.00 -16.98 54.70
N GLU A 7 12.65 -16.77 53.44
CA GLU A 7 13.26 -15.72 52.60
C GLU A 7 12.95 -14.30 53.10
N TYR A 8 11.75 -14.08 53.64
CA TYR A 8 11.36 -12.79 54.22
C TYR A 8 12.11 -12.52 55.56
N ASP A 9 12.25 -13.51 56.43
CA ASP A 9 12.92 -13.41 57.70
C ASP A 9 14.44 -13.23 57.52
N GLU A 10 15.02 -13.85 56.47
CA GLU A 10 16.43 -13.69 56.11
C GLU A 10 16.72 -12.29 55.56
N ALA A 11 15.87 -11.77 54.68
CA ALA A 11 15.99 -10.41 54.18
C ALA A 11 15.84 -9.37 55.33
N ARG A 12 14.91 -9.55 56.23
CA ARG A 12 14.71 -8.67 57.38
C ARG A 12 15.92 -8.67 58.33
N SER A 13 16.48 -9.84 58.61
CA SER A 13 17.67 -9.95 59.47
C SER A 13 18.92 -9.30 58.88
N TYR A 14 19.01 -9.24 57.56
CA TYR A 14 20.09 -8.58 56.85
C TYR A 14 20.01 -7.05 56.97
N PHE A 15 18.80 -6.50 56.92
CA PHE A 15 18.56 -5.07 57.13
C PHE A 15 18.75 -4.64 58.59
N GLU A 16 18.33 -5.44 59.57
CA GLU A 16 18.48 -5.15 61.00
C GLU A 16 19.94 -5.20 61.44
N ARG A 17 20.82 -5.93 60.74
CA ARG A 17 22.28 -5.98 61.07
C ARG A 17 23.10 -4.89 60.40
N GLY A 18 22.48 -3.85 59.82
CA GLY A 18 23.20 -2.67 59.28
C GLY A 18 24.04 -2.92 58.05
N GLY A 19 23.69 -3.93 57.22
CA GLY A 19 24.42 -4.30 56.00
C GLY A 19 24.29 -3.33 54.82
N PHE A 20 23.67 -2.17 54.99
CA PHE A 20 23.54 -1.18 53.92
C PHE A 20 24.53 -0.04 54.09
N ARG A 21 25.74 -0.19 53.56
CA ARG A 21 26.61 0.95 53.27
C ARG A 21 26.27 1.48 51.91
N ALA A 22 25.56 2.61 51.84
CA ALA A 22 25.34 3.32 50.58
C ALA A 22 26.68 3.70 49.94
N PRO A 23 26.85 3.54 48.59
CA PRO A 23 28.01 4.08 47.89
C PRO A 23 27.97 5.60 47.97
N GLN A 24 29.05 6.21 48.43
CA GLN A 24 29.25 7.65 48.58
C GLN A 24 29.34 8.28 47.18
N GLY A 25 28.24 8.89 46.73
CA GLY A 25 28.23 9.64 45.47
C GLY A 25 26.82 10.13 45.11
N GLY A 26 26.49 11.37 45.48
CA GLY A 26 25.30 12.09 44.96
C GLY A 26 24.18 12.27 45.99
N GLY A 27 24.15 13.43 46.69
CA GLY A 27 23.22 13.79 47.72
C GLY A 27 21.78 13.90 47.21
N GLN A 28 20.91 13.11 47.84
CA GLN A 28 19.52 13.45 48.06
C GLN A 28 19.11 12.91 49.41
N ASN A 29 18.67 13.84 50.27
CA ASN A 29 18.29 13.67 51.64
C ASN A 29 17.00 12.81 51.74
N PHE A 30 17.12 11.54 52.08
CA PHE A 30 15.98 10.69 52.43
C PHE A 30 15.71 10.82 53.90
N GLN A 31 14.91 11.79 54.29
CA GLN A 31 14.39 11.95 55.64
C GLN A 31 12.95 11.41 55.69
N GLY A 32 12.80 10.25 56.31
CA GLY A 32 11.56 9.76 56.91
C GLY A 32 10.36 9.58 55.98
N GLY A 33 10.41 8.65 55.05
CA GLY A 33 9.24 8.15 54.31
C GLY A 33 8.90 6.75 54.80
N ASP A 34 7.61 6.55 55.11
CA ASP A 34 7.05 5.31 55.64
C ASP A 34 7.32 4.14 54.67
N PHE A 35 7.94 3.07 55.19
CA PHE A 35 8.34 1.87 54.46
C PHE A 35 7.13 1.12 53.85
N SER A 36 5.92 1.44 54.33
CA SER A 36 4.65 0.89 53.87
C SER A 36 4.26 1.34 52.44
N ASP A 37 4.68 2.54 51.99
CA ASP A 37 4.33 3.07 50.69
C ASP A 37 5.16 2.46 49.53
N ILE A 38 6.32 1.91 49.84
CA ILE A 38 7.19 1.25 48.86
C ILE A 38 6.75 -0.19 48.59
N PHE A 39 6.07 -0.82 49.55
CA PHE A 39 5.59 -2.21 49.45
C PHE A 39 4.09 -2.35 49.13
N GLY A 40 3.35 -1.25 49.03
CA GLY A 40 1.89 -1.28 48.96
C GLY A 40 1.26 -1.53 47.61
N GLY A 41 2.01 -1.68 46.49
CA GLY A 41 1.35 -1.75 45.17
C GLY A 41 2.04 -2.51 44.06
N GLY A 42 3.14 -3.18 44.28
CA GLY A 42 3.85 -3.93 43.23
C GLY A 42 4.30 -5.32 43.69
N ASN A 43 4.44 -6.24 42.77
CA ASN A 43 4.89 -7.60 43.01
C ASN A 43 6.32 -7.55 43.62
N PRO A 44 6.58 -8.10 44.81
CA PRO A 44 7.89 -8.04 45.48
C PRO A 44 9.05 -8.56 44.65
N GLN A 45 8.79 -9.45 43.68
CA GLN A 45 9.77 -9.98 42.75
C GLN A 45 10.26 -8.93 41.73
N ASP A 46 9.40 -8.00 41.30
CA ASP A 46 9.77 -6.96 40.34
C ASP A 46 10.59 -5.83 41.02
N ILE A 47 10.32 -5.57 42.31
CA ILE A 47 11.08 -4.59 43.08
C ILE A 47 12.46 -5.14 43.42
N PHE A 48 12.54 -6.42 43.75
CA PHE A 48 13.81 -7.10 44.04
C PHE A 48 14.68 -7.25 42.80
N ALA A 49 14.07 -7.58 41.63
CA ALA A 49 14.76 -7.63 40.37
C ALA A 49 15.29 -6.26 39.91
N ASN A 50 14.59 -5.16 40.25
CA ASN A 50 15.02 -3.82 39.90
C ASN A 50 16.10 -3.26 40.88
N LEU A 51 16.08 -3.68 42.16
CA LEU A 51 16.99 -3.14 43.18
C LEU A 51 18.27 -3.98 43.31
N PHE A 52 18.17 -5.31 43.15
CA PHE A 52 19.30 -6.25 43.31
C PHE A 52 19.72 -6.94 42.00
N GLY A 53 18.87 -6.95 40.98
CA GLY A 53 19.25 -7.32 39.65
C GLY A 53 20.11 -6.22 39.04
N GLY A 54 21.35 -6.14 39.50
CA GLY A 54 22.34 -5.11 39.19
C GLY A 54 22.21 -4.61 37.78
N GLY A 55 22.29 -3.29 37.60
CA GLY A 55 22.16 -2.55 36.33
C GLY A 55 22.43 -3.40 35.10
N GLY A 56 21.38 -4.04 34.60
CA GLY A 56 21.48 -4.86 33.40
C GLY A 56 22.09 -4.00 32.35
N ARG A 57 23.33 -4.26 31.97
CA ARG A 57 23.94 -3.72 30.77
C ARG A 57 22.89 -3.91 29.68
N ARG A 58 22.13 -2.86 29.35
CA ARG A 58 21.24 -2.86 28.21
C ARG A 58 22.12 -3.28 27.05
N GLY A 59 21.95 -4.52 26.61
CA GLY A 59 22.73 -5.05 25.51
C GLY A 59 22.65 -4.09 24.31
N PRO A 60 23.60 -4.15 23.39
CA PRO A 60 23.63 -3.27 22.24
C PRO A 60 22.27 -3.27 21.55
N ARG A 61 21.70 -2.08 21.34
CA ARG A 61 20.37 -1.92 20.73
C ARG A 61 20.50 -1.71 19.24
N LYS A 62 19.61 -2.38 18.49
CA LYS A 62 19.43 -2.09 17.06
C LYS A 62 18.93 -0.66 16.88
N GLY A 63 19.37 0.01 15.82
CA GLY A 63 18.89 1.34 15.45
C GLY A 63 17.39 1.35 15.18
N SER A 64 16.77 2.51 15.27
CA SER A 64 15.35 2.69 14.99
C SER A 64 15.07 2.51 13.49
N ASP A 65 13.87 2.01 13.18
CA ASP A 65 13.39 1.93 11.82
C ASP A 65 13.04 3.33 11.31
N LEU A 66 13.29 3.58 10.03
CA LEU A 66 12.95 4.82 9.33
C LEU A 66 11.75 4.59 8.41
N GLN A 67 10.95 5.63 8.21
CA GLN A 67 9.84 5.63 7.27
C GLN A 67 10.01 6.79 6.28
N THR A 68 9.70 6.52 5.03
CA THR A 68 9.69 7.53 3.96
C THR A 68 8.60 7.21 2.95
N GLU A 69 8.23 8.18 2.15
CA GLU A 69 7.26 8.02 1.07
C GLU A 69 7.95 8.14 -0.27
N ALA A 70 7.48 7.40 -1.25
CA ALA A 70 7.94 7.50 -2.62
C ALA A 70 6.77 7.42 -3.59
N THR A 71 6.78 8.29 -4.60
CA THR A 71 5.76 8.30 -5.63
C THR A 71 6.28 7.58 -6.87
N ILE A 72 5.48 6.64 -7.38
CA ILE A 72 5.76 5.91 -8.62
C ILE A 72 4.64 6.11 -9.63
N THR A 73 4.93 5.90 -10.91
CA THR A 73 3.93 5.92 -11.97
C THR A 73 3.09 4.64 -11.94
N PHE A 74 1.90 4.69 -12.54
CA PHE A 74 1.06 3.51 -12.73
C PHE A 74 1.82 2.39 -13.45
N LYS A 75 2.56 2.71 -14.51
CA LYS A 75 3.36 1.74 -15.27
C LYS A 75 4.41 1.06 -14.40
N GLU A 76 5.13 1.81 -13.57
CA GLU A 76 6.11 1.27 -12.63
C GLU A 76 5.47 0.37 -11.57
N SER A 77 4.26 0.70 -11.11
CA SER A 77 3.53 -0.16 -10.15
C SER A 77 3.15 -1.52 -10.75
N ILE A 78 2.91 -1.57 -12.07
CA ILE A 78 2.51 -2.79 -12.79
C ILE A 78 3.72 -3.65 -13.13
N PHE A 79 4.78 -3.05 -13.67
CA PHE A 79 5.96 -3.79 -14.15
C PHE A 79 7.07 -3.94 -13.12
N GLY A 80 6.98 -3.18 -12.02
CA GLY A 80 8.06 -3.02 -11.08
C GLY A 80 9.10 -2.02 -11.55
N THR A 81 9.89 -1.52 -10.61
CA THR A 81 10.96 -0.56 -10.87
C THR A 81 12.03 -0.63 -9.79
N THR A 82 13.09 0.10 -9.94
CA THR A 82 14.06 0.37 -8.89
C THR A 82 14.01 1.84 -8.55
N LEU A 83 13.83 2.15 -7.29
CA LEU A 83 13.82 3.52 -6.76
C LEU A 83 15.17 3.86 -6.17
N ASP A 84 15.74 4.98 -6.59
CA ASP A 84 16.95 5.55 -5.98
C ASP A 84 16.54 6.71 -5.08
N LEU A 85 16.61 6.49 -3.77
CA LEU A 85 16.23 7.44 -2.73
C LEU A 85 17.49 8.06 -2.11
N LYS A 86 17.46 9.37 -1.89
CA LYS A 86 18.47 10.07 -1.12
C LYS A 86 17.89 10.39 0.26
N LEU A 87 18.36 9.71 1.28
CA LEU A 87 17.96 9.96 2.66
C LEU A 87 19.06 10.73 3.39
N ASN A 88 18.68 11.80 4.07
CA ASN A 88 19.53 12.48 5.02
C ASN A 88 19.35 11.79 6.36
N THR A 89 20.31 10.98 6.76
CA THR A 89 20.34 10.38 8.09
C THR A 89 21.21 11.24 9.00
N ASP A 90 20.66 11.68 10.11
CA ASP A 90 21.38 12.51 11.08
C ASP A 90 22.73 11.87 11.43
N GLY A 91 23.82 12.56 11.10
CA GLY A 91 25.19 12.21 11.42
C GLY A 91 26.05 11.59 10.30
N ASN A 92 25.50 11.08 9.20
CA ASN A 92 26.29 10.40 8.15
C ASN A 92 26.17 11.01 6.73
N GLY A 93 25.56 12.18 6.60
CA GLY A 93 25.32 12.80 5.28
C GLY A 93 24.29 12.06 4.40
N PRO A 94 24.04 12.55 3.17
CA PRO A 94 23.06 11.97 2.28
C PRO A 94 23.49 10.56 1.82
N GLN A 95 22.72 9.54 2.18
CA GLN A 95 22.89 8.17 1.68
C GLN A 95 21.98 7.92 0.49
N SER A 96 22.54 7.41 -0.61
CA SER A 96 21.74 6.90 -1.73
C SER A 96 21.36 5.45 -1.46
N ILE A 97 20.06 5.16 -1.49
CA ILE A 97 19.50 3.83 -1.24
C ILE A 97 18.71 3.41 -2.46
N SER A 98 19.10 2.28 -3.05
CA SER A 98 18.37 1.66 -4.15
C SER A 98 17.39 0.65 -3.59
N ALA A 99 16.09 0.84 -3.85
CA ALA A 99 15.02 -0.03 -3.40
C ALA A 99 14.28 -0.67 -4.58
N ARG A 100 14.19 -1.99 -4.60
CA ARG A 100 13.46 -2.70 -5.65
C ARG A 100 11.97 -2.74 -5.32
N VAL A 101 11.16 -2.19 -6.23
CA VAL A 101 9.69 -2.28 -6.21
C VAL A 101 9.27 -3.50 -7.03
N PRO A 102 8.62 -4.50 -6.43
CA PRO A 102 8.13 -5.66 -7.19
C PRO A 102 6.99 -5.27 -8.13
N ALA A 103 6.80 -6.08 -9.20
CA ALA A 103 5.68 -5.90 -10.12
C ALA A 103 4.33 -6.15 -9.43
N GLY A 104 3.32 -5.37 -9.80
CA GLY A 104 1.95 -5.53 -9.32
C GLY A 104 1.69 -4.96 -7.92
N VAL A 105 2.53 -4.05 -7.41
CA VAL A 105 2.28 -3.37 -6.13
C VAL A 105 1.02 -2.51 -6.19
N ASN A 106 0.33 -2.41 -5.05
CA ASN A 106 -0.83 -1.53 -4.89
C ASN A 106 -0.39 -0.15 -4.40
N ASP A 107 -1.27 0.82 -4.57
CA ASP A 107 -1.18 2.10 -3.87
C ASP A 107 -1.18 1.90 -2.36
N GLY A 108 -0.38 2.67 -1.61
CA GLY A 108 -0.18 2.51 -0.17
C GLY A 108 0.67 1.29 0.23
N ALA A 109 1.26 0.56 -0.71
CA ALA A 109 2.11 -0.59 -0.38
C ALA A 109 3.39 -0.16 0.33
N LYS A 110 3.78 -0.92 1.38
CA LYS A 110 5.02 -0.67 2.14
C LYS A 110 6.11 -1.65 1.74
N ILE A 111 7.26 -1.11 1.35
CA ILE A 111 8.46 -1.88 1.01
C ILE A 111 9.47 -1.74 2.13
N ARG A 112 9.98 -2.87 2.63
CA ARG A 112 11.03 -2.92 3.63
C ARG A 112 12.39 -3.11 3.00
N VAL A 113 13.31 -2.19 3.28
CA VAL A 113 14.73 -2.30 2.90
C VAL A 113 15.52 -2.56 4.17
N LYS A 114 16.01 -3.80 4.31
CA LYS A 114 16.72 -4.25 5.52
C LYS A 114 18.02 -3.48 5.74
N GLY A 115 18.28 -3.10 6.99
CA GLY A 115 19.51 -2.48 7.42
C GLY A 115 19.74 -1.07 6.84
N LYS A 116 18.69 -0.37 6.43
CA LYS A 116 18.73 1.00 5.90
C LYS A 116 18.00 2.01 6.79
N GLY A 117 17.72 1.64 8.04
CA GLY A 117 17.22 2.52 9.09
C GLY A 117 18.33 3.31 9.79
N ALA A 118 18.01 3.88 10.95
CA ALA A 118 18.96 4.61 11.77
C ALA A 118 20.09 3.70 12.28
N PRO A 119 21.32 4.22 12.49
CA PRO A 119 22.41 3.46 13.06
C PRO A 119 22.10 3.08 14.52
N GLY A 120 22.61 1.93 14.97
CA GLY A 120 22.52 1.45 16.32
C GLY A 120 23.71 0.57 16.70
N GLU A 121 23.97 0.37 17.98
CA GLU A 121 25.12 -0.41 18.47
C GLU A 121 25.05 -1.90 18.05
N ALA A 122 23.84 -2.49 17.95
CA ALA A 122 23.61 -3.85 17.47
C ALA A 122 23.29 -3.94 15.96
N GLY A 123 23.61 -2.87 15.22
CA GLY A 123 23.35 -2.75 13.80
C GLY A 123 22.22 -1.76 13.46
N PRO A 124 22.10 -1.36 12.18
CA PRO A 124 21.09 -0.40 11.75
C PRO A 124 19.68 -0.98 11.79
N GLY A 125 18.68 -0.10 11.95
CA GLY A 125 17.27 -0.40 11.74
C GLY A 125 16.93 -0.73 10.29
N ASP A 126 15.66 -0.81 9.97
CA ASP A 126 15.19 -1.02 8.61
C ASP A 126 14.52 0.25 8.08
N LEU A 127 14.48 0.40 6.76
CA LEU A 127 13.76 1.48 6.09
C LEU A 127 12.46 0.93 5.52
N PHE A 128 11.34 1.59 5.84
CA PHE A 128 10.03 1.33 5.26
C PHE A 128 9.67 2.45 4.29
N ILE A 129 9.38 2.07 3.06
CA ILE A 129 9.01 3.01 1.98
C ILE A 129 7.54 2.78 1.69
N GLU A 130 6.69 3.78 1.93
CA GLU A 130 5.29 3.77 1.54
C GLU A 130 5.15 4.30 0.11
N LEU A 131 4.50 3.53 -0.75
CA LEU A 131 4.39 3.85 -2.17
C LEU A 131 3.07 4.55 -2.47
N THR A 132 3.15 5.71 -3.12
CA THR A 132 2.01 6.40 -3.72
C THR A 132 2.03 6.19 -5.23
N VAL A 133 0.96 5.61 -5.80
CA VAL A 133 0.86 5.34 -7.23
C VAL A 133 0.10 6.46 -7.94
N LYS A 134 0.76 7.17 -8.87
CA LYS A 134 0.10 8.17 -9.71
C LYS A 134 -0.92 7.50 -10.64
N PRO A 135 -2.16 8.02 -10.75
CA PRO A 135 -3.14 7.50 -11.70
C PRO A 135 -2.65 7.66 -13.14
N HIS A 136 -3.07 6.73 -14.02
CA HIS A 136 -2.81 6.81 -15.44
C HIS A 136 -4.02 7.41 -16.17
N ALA A 137 -3.78 8.19 -17.23
CA ALA A 137 -4.85 8.90 -17.95
C ALA A 137 -5.87 7.96 -18.63
N ALA A 138 -5.42 6.78 -19.10
CA ALA A 138 -6.27 5.87 -19.86
C ALA A 138 -6.48 4.51 -19.17
N PHE A 139 -5.51 4.05 -18.39
CA PHE A 139 -5.58 2.74 -17.76
C PHE A 139 -5.95 2.86 -16.29
N SER A 140 -6.76 1.92 -15.83
CA SER A 140 -7.01 1.69 -14.40
C SER A 140 -6.86 0.21 -14.05
N ARG A 141 -7.00 -0.13 -12.78
CA ARG A 141 -6.77 -1.48 -12.26
C ARG A 141 -7.96 -1.99 -11.47
N LYS A 142 -8.30 -3.26 -11.66
CA LYS A 142 -9.25 -3.99 -10.80
C LYS A 142 -8.71 -5.40 -10.52
N GLY A 143 -8.20 -5.60 -9.31
CA GLY A 143 -7.46 -6.82 -8.99
C GLY A 143 -6.21 -6.96 -9.86
N GLU A 144 -6.05 -8.09 -10.53
CA GLU A 144 -4.93 -8.32 -11.47
C GLU A 144 -5.28 -7.92 -12.91
N ASN A 145 -6.50 -7.41 -13.16
CA ASN A 145 -6.90 -6.96 -14.48
C ASN A 145 -6.60 -5.48 -14.68
N LEU A 146 -6.20 -5.13 -15.90
CA LEU A 146 -6.16 -3.75 -16.39
C LEU A 146 -7.48 -3.40 -17.04
N LEU A 147 -7.95 -2.19 -16.83
CA LEU A 147 -9.15 -1.64 -17.45
C LEU A 147 -8.76 -0.52 -18.39
N LEU A 148 -9.39 -0.51 -19.56
CA LEU A 148 -9.24 0.54 -20.57
C LEU A 148 -10.60 0.86 -21.16
N THR A 149 -10.94 2.15 -21.29
CA THR A 149 -12.09 2.59 -22.08
C THR A 149 -11.64 2.91 -23.48
N LEU A 150 -12.24 2.21 -24.47
CA LEU A 150 -11.92 2.34 -25.88
C LEU A 150 -13.01 3.18 -26.55
N PRO A 151 -12.71 4.42 -26.97
CA PRO A 151 -13.63 5.18 -27.79
C PRO A 151 -13.72 4.58 -29.19
N VAL A 152 -14.93 4.35 -29.67
CA VAL A 152 -15.23 3.85 -31.01
C VAL A 152 -16.26 4.73 -31.68
N THR A 153 -16.28 4.75 -33.01
CA THR A 153 -17.32 5.44 -33.75
C THR A 153 -18.62 4.61 -33.78
N PHE A 154 -19.72 5.26 -34.03
CA PHE A 154 -21.01 4.58 -34.24
C PHE A 154 -20.93 3.57 -35.41
N ALA A 155 -20.26 3.93 -36.51
CA ALA A 155 -20.11 3.05 -37.68
C ALA A 155 -19.32 1.77 -37.32
N GLU A 156 -18.22 1.87 -36.56
CA GLU A 156 -17.45 0.72 -36.09
C GLU A 156 -18.28 -0.18 -35.16
N ALA A 157 -19.06 0.42 -34.26
CA ALA A 157 -19.91 -0.34 -33.35
C ALA A 157 -21.08 -1.03 -34.06
N ALA A 158 -21.68 -0.37 -35.08
CA ALA A 158 -22.83 -0.89 -35.82
C ALA A 158 -22.44 -1.95 -36.85
N LEU A 159 -21.35 -1.76 -37.56
CA LEU A 159 -20.93 -2.63 -38.66
C LEU A 159 -19.90 -3.68 -38.26
N GLY A 160 -19.22 -3.44 -37.14
CA GLY A 160 -18.06 -4.22 -36.72
C GLY A 160 -16.76 -3.67 -37.31
N ALA A 161 -15.67 -3.85 -36.59
CA ALA A 161 -14.35 -3.40 -37.00
C ALA A 161 -13.25 -4.18 -36.32
N ASP A 162 -12.06 -4.22 -36.90
CA ASP A 162 -10.83 -4.64 -36.24
C ASP A 162 -10.08 -3.38 -35.76
N ILE A 163 -10.00 -3.21 -34.43
CA ILE A 163 -9.47 -1.98 -33.85
C ILE A 163 -8.16 -2.30 -33.13
N LYS A 164 -7.13 -1.50 -33.37
CA LYS A 164 -5.87 -1.56 -32.66
C LYS A 164 -6.02 -0.88 -31.30
N VAL A 165 -5.73 -1.61 -30.24
CA VAL A 165 -5.83 -1.16 -28.86
C VAL A 165 -4.43 -1.14 -28.26
N PRO A 166 -3.93 -0.01 -27.76
CA PRO A 166 -2.65 0.05 -27.09
C PRO A 166 -2.69 -0.74 -25.79
N THR A 167 -1.60 -1.43 -25.48
CA THR A 167 -1.41 -2.06 -24.17
C THR A 167 -0.50 -1.21 -23.29
N LEU A 168 -0.51 -1.43 -21.99
CA LEU A 168 0.37 -0.72 -21.06
C LEU A 168 1.86 -1.04 -21.30
N SER A 169 2.18 -2.20 -21.90
CA SER A 169 3.55 -2.58 -22.31
C SER A 169 4.08 -1.77 -23.50
N GLY A 170 3.20 -1.14 -24.27
CA GLY A 170 3.54 -0.35 -25.46
C GLY A 170 3.26 -1.07 -26.78
N ASP A 171 2.87 -2.34 -26.73
CA ASP A 171 2.45 -3.09 -27.94
C ASP A 171 0.99 -2.79 -28.26
N ASP A 172 0.61 -2.85 -29.52
CA ASP A 172 -0.79 -2.82 -29.95
C ASP A 172 -1.36 -4.23 -30.08
N VAL A 173 -2.61 -4.39 -29.66
CA VAL A 173 -3.37 -5.64 -29.82
C VAL A 173 -4.59 -5.34 -30.69
N THR A 174 -4.82 -6.13 -31.72
CA THR A 174 -6.04 -6.02 -32.52
C THR A 174 -7.19 -6.71 -31.80
N VAL A 175 -8.26 -5.94 -31.57
CA VAL A 175 -9.50 -6.42 -30.96
C VAL A 175 -10.60 -6.35 -32.00
N ARG A 176 -11.28 -7.47 -32.23
CA ARG A 176 -12.41 -7.54 -33.17
C ARG A 176 -13.69 -7.12 -32.47
N LEU A 177 -14.29 -6.07 -32.98
CA LEU A 177 -15.59 -5.58 -32.59
C LEU A 177 -16.65 -6.22 -33.52
N ALA A 178 -17.59 -6.96 -32.94
CA ALA A 178 -18.70 -7.52 -33.72
C ALA A 178 -19.69 -6.43 -34.09
N GLY A 179 -20.35 -6.56 -35.24
CA GLY A 179 -21.43 -5.63 -35.61
C GLY A 179 -22.58 -5.66 -34.59
N GLY A 180 -23.15 -4.48 -34.30
CA GLY A 180 -24.17 -4.32 -33.26
C GLY A 180 -23.64 -4.34 -31.84
N THR A 181 -22.36 -4.05 -31.65
CA THR A 181 -21.78 -3.96 -30.26
C THR A 181 -22.29 -2.72 -29.56
N PRO A 182 -22.99 -2.88 -28.41
CA PRO A 182 -23.49 -1.75 -27.63
C PRO A 182 -22.35 -1.06 -26.85
N THR A 183 -22.56 0.21 -26.54
CA THR A 183 -21.71 0.93 -25.57
C THR A 183 -21.74 0.22 -24.21
N GLY A 184 -20.62 0.25 -23.49
CA GLY A 184 -20.48 -0.46 -22.22
C GLY A 184 -20.11 -1.95 -22.36
N ARG A 185 -20.07 -2.51 -23.59
CA ARG A 185 -19.60 -3.87 -23.82
C ARG A 185 -18.14 -4.00 -23.41
N VAL A 186 -17.82 -5.04 -22.64
CA VAL A 186 -16.45 -5.33 -22.20
C VAL A 186 -15.88 -6.45 -23.06
N LEU A 187 -14.75 -6.17 -23.71
CA LEU A 187 -13.97 -7.12 -24.49
C LEU A 187 -12.75 -7.53 -23.66
N ARG A 188 -12.44 -8.82 -23.64
CA ARG A 188 -11.36 -9.38 -22.83
C ARG A 188 -10.17 -9.75 -23.71
N VAL A 189 -9.01 -9.17 -23.42
CA VAL A 189 -7.73 -9.53 -24.03
C VAL A 189 -6.93 -10.33 -23.03
N LYS A 190 -6.86 -11.65 -23.23
CA LYS A 190 -6.24 -12.59 -22.29
C LYS A 190 -4.74 -12.31 -22.09
N GLY A 191 -4.29 -12.40 -20.84
CA GLY A 191 -2.88 -12.33 -20.48
C GLY A 191 -2.23 -10.95 -20.67
N ARG A 192 -3.03 -9.88 -20.87
CA ARG A 192 -2.55 -8.50 -21.04
C ARG A 192 -2.80 -7.63 -19.79
N GLY A 193 -3.07 -8.25 -18.65
CA GLY A 193 -3.18 -7.63 -17.36
C GLY A 193 -1.87 -7.63 -16.57
N ILE A 194 -1.99 -7.61 -15.26
CA ILE A 194 -0.87 -7.53 -14.31
C ILE A 194 -0.32 -8.94 -14.08
N LYS A 195 1.00 -9.08 -14.15
CA LYS A 195 1.68 -10.33 -13.81
C LYS A 195 2.14 -10.26 -12.36
N LYS A 196 1.58 -11.12 -11.51
CA LYS A 196 1.95 -11.25 -10.10
C LYS A 196 2.27 -12.70 -9.77
N GLY A 197 3.55 -13.02 -9.68
CA GLY A 197 4.01 -14.39 -9.53
C GLY A 197 3.60 -15.29 -10.71
N ALA A 198 2.86 -16.35 -10.44
CA ALA A 198 2.33 -17.27 -11.44
C ALA A 198 1.01 -16.80 -12.09
N ILE A 199 0.36 -15.79 -11.53
CA ILE A 199 -0.93 -15.29 -12.00
C ILE A 199 -0.69 -14.15 -13.00
N THR A 200 -1.37 -14.21 -14.14
CA THR A 200 -1.41 -13.11 -15.12
C THR A 200 -2.88 -12.74 -15.32
N GLY A 201 -3.20 -11.49 -15.07
CA GLY A 201 -4.52 -10.93 -15.33
C GLY A 201 -4.74 -10.63 -16.81
N ASP A 202 -5.88 -10.04 -17.12
CA ASP A 202 -6.30 -9.70 -18.46
C ASP A 202 -6.46 -8.19 -18.64
N LEU A 203 -6.49 -7.73 -19.88
CA LEU A 203 -6.92 -6.39 -20.21
C LEU A 203 -8.41 -6.43 -20.57
N LEU A 204 -9.20 -5.68 -19.82
CA LEU A 204 -10.65 -5.50 -20.04
C LEU A 204 -10.88 -4.17 -20.73
N VAL A 205 -11.33 -4.25 -21.96
CA VAL A 205 -11.56 -3.09 -22.83
C VAL A 205 -13.06 -2.81 -22.88
N THR A 206 -13.47 -1.70 -22.27
CA THR A 206 -14.86 -1.25 -22.31
C THR A 206 -15.09 -0.37 -23.52
N VAL A 207 -16.02 -0.76 -24.38
CA VAL A 207 -16.38 -0.03 -25.59
C VAL A 207 -17.23 1.19 -25.22
N GLU A 208 -16.84 2.36 -25.69
CA GLU A 208 -17.57 3.61 -25.54
C GLU A 208 -17.85 4.26 -26.90
N VAL A 209 -19.10 4.27 -27.32
CA VAL A 209 -19.47 4.88 -28.58
C VAL A 209 -19.43 6.39 -28.46
N GLN A 210 -18.58 7.03 -29.26
CA GLN A 210 -18.40 8.47 -29.28
C GLN A 210 -19.24 9.11 -30.38
N VAL A 211 -19.98 10.15 -30.02
CA VAL A 211 -20.72 10.97 -30.96
C VAL A 211 -19.85 12.16 -31.38
N PRO A 212 -19.65 12.40 -32.71
CA PRO A 212 -18.92 13.57 -33.15
C PRO A 212 -19.55 14.87 -32.65
N ARG A 213 -18.72 15.81 -32.21
CA ARG A 213 -19.21 17.12 -31.71
C ARG A 213 -19.85 17.98 -32.84
N ARG A 214 -19.42 17.78 -34.08
CA ARG A 214 -19.94 18.47 -35.28
C ARG A 214 -20.20 17.47 -36.38
N VAL A 215 -21.36 17.59 -37.00
CA VAL A 215 -21.77 16.78 -38.13
C VAL A 215 -22.34 17.73 -39.17
N GLU A 216 -21.74 17.81 -40.36
CA GLU A 216 -22.11 18.74 -41.40
C GLU A 216 -22.06 18.06 -42.77
N GLY A 217 -22.82 18.58 -43.76
CA GLY A 217 -22.80 18.15 -45.14
C GLY A 217 -23.16 16.67 -45.33
N LYS A 218 -22.40 15.96 -46.13
CA LYS A 218 -22.65 14.54 -46.47
C LYS A 218 -22.79 13.62 -45.22
N ALA A 219 -22.11 13.93 -44.12
CA ALA A 219 -22.23 13.15 -42.91
C ALA A 219 -23.60 13.38 -42.24
N GLU A 220 -24.08 14.60 -42.25
CA GLU A 220 -25.42 14.92 -41.75
C GLU A 220 -26.51 14.25 -42.57
N ASP A 221 -26.38 14.29 -43.93
CA ASP A 221 -27.33 13.63 -44.81
C ASP A 221 -27.36 12.11 -44.59
N ALA A 222 -26.20 11.47 -44.41
CA ALA A 222 -26.11 10.06 -44.11
C ALA A 222 -26.77 9.69 -42.79
N ILE A 223 -26.60 10.51 -41.75
CA ILE A 223 -27.24 10.28 -40.42
C ILE A 223 -28.75 10.48 -40.53
N LYS A 224 -29.24 11.47 -41.30
CA LYS A 224 -30.69 11.65 -41.55
C LYS A 224 -31.29 10.45 -42.28
N ALA A 225 -30.59 9.97 -43.30
CA ALA A 225 -31.02 8.76 -44.03
C ALA A 225 -31.05 7.51 -43.12
N PHE A 226 -30.03 7.35 -42.28
CA PHE A 226 -30.00 6.26 -41.28
C PHE A 226 -31.16 6.39 -40.31
N ALA A 227 -31.43 7.58 -39.76
CA ALA A 227 -32.55 7.82 -38.86
C ALA A 227 -33.90 7.47 -39.47
N GLN A 228 -34.10 7.78 -40.78
CA GLN A 228 -35.30 7.40 -41.50
C GLN A 228 -35.39 5.88 -41.68
N ALA A 229 -34.29 5.22 -42.04
CA ALA A 229 -34.27 3.77 -42.23
C ALA A 229 -34.49 2.95 -40.94
N THR A 230 -34.27 3.56 -39.79
CA THR A 230 -34.42 2.92 -38.46
C THR A 230 -35.59 3.46 -37.66
N ALA A 231 -36.48 4.23 -38.26
CA ALA A 231 -37.59 4.91 -37.56
C ALA A 231 -38.57 3.95 -36.88
N ASP A 232 -38.72 2.74 -37.41
CA ASP A 232 -39.60 1.69 -36.87
C ASP A 232 -39.03 1.01 -35.59
N HIS A 233 -37.77 1.27 -35.27
CA HIS A 233 -37.11 0.69 -34.06
C HIS A 233 -37.29 1.62 -32.85
N ASP A 234 -38.27 1.35 -32.01
CA ASP A 234 -38.42 2.04 -30.76
C ASP A 234 -37.47 1.49 -29.67
N ILE A 235 -36.26 2.06 -29.64
CA ILE A 235 -35.20 1.71 -28.63
C ILE A 235 -35.59 2.05 -27.19
N ARG A 236 -36.66 2.83 -26.99
CA ARG A 236 -37.13 3.29 -25.65
C ARG A 236 -38.30 2.49 -25.10
N ALA A 237 -38.94 1.64 -25.89
CA ALA A 237 -40.15 0.89 -25.45
C ALA A 237 -39.92 0.09 -24.18
N GLU A 238 -38.84 -0.65 -24.10
CA GLU A 238 -38.48 -1.45 -22.93
C GLU A 238 -38.16 -0.56 -21.71
N PHE A 239 -37.43 0.53 -21.92
CA PHE A 239 -37.11 1.49 -20.87
C PHE A 239 -38.37 2.15 -20.30
N VAL A 240 -39.28 2.59 -21.17
CA VAL A 240 -40.56 3.23 -20.76
C VAL A 240 -41.41 2.25 -19.96
N THR A 241 -41.45 0.97 -20.36
CA THR A 241 -42.19 -0.06 -19.63
C THR A 241 -41.61 -0.27 -18.23
N LYS A 242 -40.27 -0.40 -18.11
CA LYS A 242 -39.58 -0.57 -16.81
C LYS A 242 -39.69 0.69 -15.91
N ALA A 243 -39.71 1.88 -16.50
CA ALA A 243 -39.78 3.12 -15.72
C ALA A 243 -41.19 3.41 -15.18
N LYS A 244 -42.24 2.76 -15.72
CA LYS A 244 -43.64 2.91 -15.30
C LYS A 244 -44.12 1.77 -14.42
N SER A 245 -43.33 0.71 -14.23
CA SER A 245 -43.60 -0.39 -13.29
C SER A 245 -43.08 -0.08 -11.89
#